data_1451a15ec92da6b8f5923694e603e6ff
#
_entry.id   1451a15ec92da6b8f5923694e603e6ff
#
_cell.length_a   1.000
_cell.length_b   1.000
_cell.length_c   1.000
_cell.angle_alpha   90.00
_cell.angle_beta   90.00
_cell.angle_gamma   90.00
#
_symmetry.space_group_name_H-M   'P 1'
#
loop_
_entity.id
_entity.type
_entity.pdbx_description
1 polymer ?
#
loop_
_entity_poly.entity_id
_entity_poly.type
_entity_poly.pdbx_seq_one_letter_code
_entity_poly.pdbx_strand_id
1 'polypeptide(L)'
;MRDPIIRKTRMLLVQEQFRNERISEATTRHQLDGIQGMFAKIIKGMMDKNFVKNDDPALLAVELTAPAVLQIARSDRQPQHEEECMAYIEKHLRHFCKVYMKK
;
A
#
# COMPACT_ATOMS: atom_id res chain seq x y z
N MET A 1 8.12 3.86 7.64
CA MET A 1 7.05 4.27 8.54
C MET A 1 7.54 4.85 9.86
N ARG A 2 8.61 4.31 10.43
CA ARG A 2 9.17 4.78 11.71
C ARG A 2 10.20 5.89 11.57
N ASP A 3 10.76 6.10 10.38
CA ASP A 3 11.73 7.17 10.16
C ASP A 3 11.02 8.53 10.19
N PRO A 4 11.41 9.45 11.13
CA PRO A 4 10.77 10.75 11.25
C PRO A 4 10.90 11.61 9.99
N ILE A 5 11.99 11.49 9.25
CA ILE A 5 12.21 12.27 8.03
C ILE A 5 11.26 11.80 6.94
N ILE A 6 11.13 10.48 6.76
CA ILE A 6 10.21 9.90 5.78
C ILE A 6 8.78 10.25 6.13
N ARG A 7 8.40 10.15 7.41
CA ARG A 7 7.07 10.53 7.88
C ARG A 7 6.75 11.99 7.58
N LYS A 8 7.66 12.91 7.90
CA LYS A 8 7.47 14.34 7.62
C LYS A 8 7.32 14.59 6.12
N THR A 9 8.12 13.92 5.30
CA THR A 9 8.06 14.05 3.86
C THR A 9 6.68 13.62 3.33
N ARG A 10 6.16 12.47 3.80
CA ARG A 10 4.82 12.02 3.41
C ARG A 10 3.74 13.02 3.81
N MET A 11 3.83 13.56 5.03
CA MET A 11 2.85 14.54 5.52
C MET A 11 2.88 15.83 4.71
N LEU A 12 4.08 16.31 4.35
CA LEU A 12 4.22 17.49 3.51
C LEU A 12 3.62 17.25 2.11
N LEU A 13 3.87 16.09 1.53
CA LEU A 13 3.30 15.74 0.23
C LEU A 13 1.77 15.69 0.28
N VAL A 14 1.20 15.11 1.34
CA VAL A 14 -0.25 15.07 1.53
C VAL A 14 -0.83 16.49 1.63
N GLN A 15 -0.18 17.37 2.37
CA GLN A 15 -0.62 18.76 2.50
C GLN A 15 -0.53 19.51 1.19
N GLU A 16 0.60 19.39 0.49
CA GLU A 16 0.84 20.11 -0.75
C GLU A 16 0.01 19.63 -1.93
N GLN A 17 -0.43 18.37 -1.93
CA GLN A 17 -1.28 17.87 -3.02
C GLN A 17 -2.61 18.62 -3.14
N PHE A 18 -3.08 19.25 -2.06
CA PHE A 18 -4.28 20.07 -2.09
C PHE A 18 -4.03 21.48 -2.60
N ARG A 19 -2.76 21.89 -2.70
CA ARG A 19 -2.36 23.21 -3.17
C ARG A 19 -1.75 23.19 -4.55
N ASN A 20 -1.18 22.05 -4.95
CA ASN A 20 -0.39 21.96 -6.16
C ASN A 20 -0.79 20.74 -6.95
N GLU A 21 -1.38 20.99 -8.12
CA GLU A 21 -1.85 19.95 -9.03
C GLU A 21 -0.73 19.01 -9.48
N ARG A 22 0.50 19.53 -9.71
CA ARG A 22 1.64 18.72 -10.11
C ARG A 22 2.01 17.70 -9.05
N ILE A 23 1.98 18.11 -7.78
CA ILE A 23 2.28 17.23 -6.66
C ILE A 23 1.19 16.19 -6.53
N SER A 24 -0.07 16.57 -6.71
CA SER A 24 -1.19 15.63 -6.69
C SER A 24 -1.06 14.59 -7.79
N GLU A 25 -0.73 15.00 -9.02
CA GLU A 25 -0.51 14.09 -10.14
C GLU A 25 0.69 13.15 -9.90
N ALA A 26 1.81 13.70 -9.39
CA ALA A 26 3.00 12.90 -9.10
C ALA A 26 2.72 11.88 -8.01
N THR A 27 1.98 12.25 -6.96
CA THR A 27 1.61 11.34 -5.87
C THR A 27 0.71 10.22 -6.38
N THR A 28 -0.30 10.57 -7.18
CA THR A 28 -1.21 9.58 -7.79
C THR A 28 -0.44 8.62 -8.69
N ARG A 29 0.44 9.15 -9.53
CA ARG A 29 1.26 8.34 -10.44
C ARG A 29 2.17 7.39 -9.66
N HIS A 30 2.80 7.88 -8.59
CA HIS A 30 3.66 7.06 -7.75
C HIS A 30 2.87 5.90 -7.12
N GLN A 31 1.69 6.17 -6.58
CA GLN A 31 0.86 5.14 -5.95
C GLN A 31 0.30 4.15 -6.97
N LEU A 32 -0.26 4.64 -8.07
CA LEU A 32 -0.93 3.76 -9.05
C LEU A 32 0.06 3.07 -9.97
N ASP A 33 0.97 3.83 -10.59
CA ASP A 33 1.87 3.28 -11.61
C ASP A 33 3.15 2.73 -11.00
N GLY A 34 3.60 3.28 -9.87
CA GLY A 34 4.82 2.82 -9.19
C GLY A 34 4.55 1.65 -8.27
N ILE A 35 3.92 1.90 -7.13
CA ILE A 35 3.75 0.88 -6.08
C ILE A 35 2.78 -0.20 -6.51
N GLN A 36 1.59 0.17 -6.95
CA GLN A 36 0.58 -0.83 -7.33
C GLN A 36 0.99 -1.59 -8.59
N GLY A 37 1.62 -0.92 -9.54
CA GLY A 37 2.14 -1.58 -10.74
C GLY A 37 3.21 -2.61 -10.40
N MET A 38 4.10 -2.31 -9.46
CA MET A 38 5.11 -3.24 -8.98
C MET A 38 4.47 -4.47 -8.33
N PHE A 39 3.51 -4.26 -7.44
CA PHE A 39 2.82 -5.37 -6.78
C PHE A 39 2.00 -6.20 -7.78
N ALA A 40 1.36 -5.55 -8.76
CA ALA A 40 0.62 -6.28 -9.79
C ALA A 40 1.53 -7.23 -10.59
N LYS A 41 2.74 -6.78 -10.93
CA LYS A 41 3.73 -7.63 -11.62
C LYS A 41 4.17 -8.81 -10.76
N ILE A 42 4.42 -8.58 -9.48
CA ILE A 42 4.81 -9.63 -8.54
C ILE A 42 3.68 -10.66 -8.42
N ILE A 43 2.45 -10.20 -8.22
CA ILE A 43 1.28 -11.06 -8.08
C ILE A 43 1.04 -11.87 -9.36
N LYS A 44 1.19 -11.24 -10.53
CA LYS A 44 1.07 -11.95 -11.80
C LYS A 44 2.12 -13.06 -11.94
N GLY A 45 3.37 -12.77 -11.55
CA GLY A 45 4.43 -13.79 -11.55
C GLY A 45 4.09 -14.95 -10.62
N MET A 46 3.50 -14.67 -9.47
CA MET A 46 3.07 -15.71 -8.53
C MET A 46 1.89 -16.53 -9.08
N MET A 47 0.98 -15.89 -9.80
CA MET A 47 -0.11 -16.59 -10.51
C MET A 47 0.45 -17.51 -11.59
N ASP A 48 1.41 -17.03 -12.38
CA ASP A 48 2.03 -17.81 -13.45
C ASP A 48 2.76 -19.04 -12.89
N LYS A 49 3.30 -18.95 -11.68
CA LYS A 49 3.95 -20.05 -10.97
C LYS A 49 2.98 -20.88 -10.12
N ASN A 50 1.70 -20.57 -10.18
CA ASN A 50 0.64 -21.29 -9.49
C ASN A 50 0.69 -21.20 -7.95
N PHE A 51 1.31 -20.14 -7.41
CA PHE A 51 1.32 -19.86 -5.96
C PHE A 51 0.10 -19.08 -5.52
N VAL A 52 -0.50 -18.31 -6.39
CA VAL A 52 -1.68 -17.48 -6.13
C VAL A 52 -2.80 -17.88 -7.06
N LYS A 53 -4.03 -17.86 -6.57
CA LYS A 53 -5.22 -18.14 -7.37
C LYS A 53 -5.28 -17.20 -8.57
N ASN A 54 -5.62 -17.75 -9.74
CA ASN A 54 -5.70 -16.98 -10.96
C ASN A 54 -6.84 -15.97 -10.89
N ASP A 55 -6.50 -14.69 -10.97
CA ASP A 55 -7.43 -13.57 -10.86
C ASP A 55 -6.81 -12.34 -11.54
N ASP A 56 -7.42 -11.18 -11.37
CA ASP A 56 -6.89 -9.92 -11.89
C ASP A 56 -5.75 -9.41 -11.01
N PRO A 57 -4.49 -9.42 -11.50
CA PRO A 57 -3.35 -8.99 -10.69
C PRO A 57 -3.43 -7.54 -10.25
N ALA A 58 -3.98 -6.65 -11.09
CA ALA A 58 -4.12 -5.24 -10.74
C ALA A 58 -5.13 -5.05 -9.60
N LEU A 59 -6.23 -5.77 -9.63
CA LEU A 59 -7.23 -5.72 -8.56
C LEU A 59 -6.66 -6.26 -7.25
N LEU A 60 -5.93 -7.38 -7.29
CA LEU A 60 -5.31 -7.94 -6.10
C LEU A 60 -4.25 -7.02 -5.52
N ALA A 61 -3.51 -6.31 -6.37
CA ALA A 61 -2.54 -5.31 -5.91
C ALA A 61 -3.23 -4.18 -5.12
N VAL A 62 -4.38 -3.70 -5.59
CA VAL A 62 -5.16 -2.70 -4.87
C VAL A 62 -5.67 -3.25 -3.54
N GLU A 63 -6.23 -4.46 -3.53
CA GLU A 63 -6.72 -5.08 -2.29
C GLU A 63 -5.61 -5.30 -1.27
N LEU A 64 -4.41 -5.64 -1.74
CA LEU A 64 -3.26 -5.84 -0.86
C LEU A 64 -2.78 -4.52 -0.26
N THR A 65 -2.66 -3.48 -1.08
CA THR A 65 -1.98 -2.24 -0.69
C THR A 65 -2.89 -1.20 -0.06
N ALA A 66 -4.16 -1.10 -0.46
CA ALA A 66 -5.04 -0.03 0.01
C ALA A 66 -5.23 0.01 1.53
N PRO A 67 -5.51 -1.11 2.24
CA PRO A 67 -5.61 -1.05 3.70
C PRO A 67 -4.29 -0.69 4.37
N ALA A 68 -3.15 -1.13 3.82
CA ALA A 68 -1.83 -0.78 4.35
C ALA A 68 -1.55 0.72 4.21
N VAL A 69 -1.87 1.29 3.04
CA VAL A 69 -1.72 2.74 2.80
C VAL A 69 -2.58 3.54 3.78
N LEU A 70 -3.81 3.10 4.02
CA LEU A 70 -4.71 3.75 4.97
C LEU A 70 -4.12 3.76 6.39
N GLN A 71 -3.57 2.62 6.84
CA GLN A 71 -2.97 2.51 8.17
C GLN A 71 -1.68 3.33 8.30
N ILE A 72 -0.89 3.41 7.24
CA ILE A 72 0.30 4.27 7.23
C ILE A 72 -0.11 5.73 7.38
N ALA A 73 -1.13 6.18 6.65
CA ALA A 73 -1.64 7.54 6.76
C ALA A 73 -2.15 7.84 8.18
N ARG A 74 -2.87 6.89 8.80
CA ARG A 74 -3.32 7.01 10.19
C ARG A 74 -2.14 7.14 11.14
N SER A 75 -1.13 6.31 10.98
CA SER A 75 0.09 6.35 11.80
C SER A 75 0.82 7.68 11.66
N ASP A 76 0.86 8.26 10.46
CA ASP A 76 1.49 9.55 10.24
C ASP A 76 0.76 10.69 10.97
N ARG A 77 -0.57 10.63 11.02
CA ARG A 77 -1.40 11.65 11.71
C ARG A 77 -1.44 11.44 13.22
N GLN A 78 -1.38 10.17 13.64
CA GLN A 78 -1.52 9.77 15.04
C GLN A 78 -0.39 8.81 15.41
N PRO A 79 0.85 9.32 15.61
CA PRO A 79 2.00 8.44 15.88
C PRO A 79 1.84 7.56 17.11
N GLN A 80 1.00 7.97 18.06
CA GLN A 80 0.70 7.17 19.25
C GLN A 80 -0.03 5.85 18.93
N HIS A 81 -0.61 5.72 17.73
CA HIS A 81 -1.30 4.52 17.28
C HIS A 81 -0.48 3.69 16.29
N GLU A 82 0.83 3.98 16.14
CA GLU A 82 1.68 3.30 15.15
C GLU A 82 1.70 1.78 15.33
N GLU A 83 1.85 1.30 16.57
CA GLU A 83 1.88 -0.14 16.84
C GLU A 83 0.56 -0.80 16.48
N GLU A 84 -0.55 -0.16 16.80
CA GLU A 84 -1.89 -0.63 16.45
C GLU A 84 -2.07 -0.70 14.93
N CYS A 85 -1.59 0.32 14.22
CA CYS A 85 -1.65 0.36 12.75
C CYS A 85 -0.81 -0.75 12.12
N MET A 86 0.39 -1.00 12.66
CA MET A 86 1.27 -2.07 12.17
C MET A 86 0.66 -3.45 12.43
N ALA A 87 0.05 -3.64 13.59
CA ALA A 87 -0.65 -4.90 13.89
C ALA A 87 -1.81 -5.15 12.92
N TYR A 88 -2.54 -4.12 12.55
CA TYR A 88 -3.61 -4.21 11.55
C TYR A 88 -3.07 -4.59 10.18
N ILE A 89 -1.97 -3.97 9.76
CA ILE A 89 -1.33 -4.28 8.48
C ILE A 89 -0.92 -5.77 8.45
N GLU A 90 -0.29 -6.26 9.51
CA GLU A 90 0.09 -7.67 9.60
C GLU A 90 -1.12 -8.59 9.51
N LYS A 91 -2.18 -8.28 10.23
CA LYS A 91 -3.43 -9.05 10.19
C LYS A 91 -4.02 -9.08 8.79
N HIS A 92 -4.01 -7.93 8.11
CA HIS A 92 -4.49 -7.82 6.74
C HIS A 92 -3.67 -8.68 5.77
N LEU A 93 -2.34 -8.63 5.87
CA LEU A 93 -1.46 -9.41 5.02
C LEU A 93 -1.69 -10.92 5.20
N ARG A 94 -1.83 -11.37 6.45
CA ARG A 94 -2.13 -12.77 6.74
C ARG A 94 -3.47 -13.20 6.15
N HIS A 95 -4.48 -12.35 6.26
CA HIS A 95 -5.79 -12.61 5.68
C HIS A 95 -5.74 -12.69 4.16
N PHE A 96 -5.03 -11.74 3.54
CA PHE A 96 -4.84 -11.74 2.08
C PHE A 96 -4.19 -13.05 1.61
N CYS A 97 -3.13 -13.47 2.27
CA CYS A 97 -2.48 -14.73 1.95
C CYS A 97 -3.41 -15.94 2.11
N LYS A 98 -4.20 -15.95 3.17
CA LYS A 98 -5.16 -17.03 3.42
C LYS A 98 -6.20 -17.14 2.29
N VAL A 99 -6.64 -16.01 1.76
CA VAL A 99 -7.70 -15.97 0.73
C VAL A 99 -7.15 -16.30 -0.65
N TYR A 100 -5.99 -15.77 -1.01
CA TYR A 100 -5.50 -15.79 -2.39
C TYR A 100 -4.34 -16.75 -2.65
N MET A 101 -3.55 -17.10 -1.64
CA MET A 101 -2.44 -18.04 -1.84
C MET A 101 -2.97 -19.47 -1.95
N LYS A 102 -2.41 -20.23 -2.88
CA LYS A 102 -2.69 -21.68 -2.98
C LYS A 102 -1.86 -22.41 -1.94
N LYS A 103 -2.44 -23.44 -1.41
CA LYS A 103 -1.73 -24.33 -0.47
C LYS A 103 -0.79 -25.28 -1.21
#